data_f126bdb34e7aa53806567cbf41a23a02
#
_entry.id   f126bdb34e7aa53806567cbf41a23a02
#
_cell.length_a   1.000
_cell.length_b   1.000
_cell.length_c   1.000
_cell.angle_alpha   90.00
_cell.angle_beta   90.00
_cell.angle_gamma   90.00
#
_symmetry.space_group_name_H-M   'P 1'
#
loop_
_entity.id
_entity.type
_entity.pdbx_description
1 polymer ?
#
loop_
_entity_poly.entity_id
_entity_poly.type
_entity_poly.pdbx_seq_one_letter_code
_entity_poly.pdbx_strand_id
1 'polypeptide(L)'
;MAVNLTETAIRALKAKKTSFYVWSNSSQRGTGRLGIKVQSSGSKIFYFRYYVEKGKKERFIQLGIWPEMKLATANELAKKYGAWLIEGKDPQTELERQQLAEQQRIQLHQSQGSFEALIHGYVNKMKIDNKRTWQDVLKRLENECYTVIPRETK
;
A
#
# COMPACT_ATOMS: atom_id res chain seq x y z
N MET A 1 -14.62 1.92 26.37
CA MET A 1 -13.62 2.24 27.40
C MET A 1 -12.36 2.73 26.71
N ALA A 2 -11.70 3.76 27.25
CA ALA A 2 -10.42 4.25 26.74
C ALA A 2 -9.31 3.74 27.67
N VAL A 3 -8.30 3.09 27.11
CA VAL A 3 -7.24 2.39 27.86
C VAL A 3 -5.89 2.69 27.18
N ASN A 4 -4.82 2.69 27.95
CA ASN A 4 -3.49 2.65 27.34
C ASN A 4 -3.31 1.31 26.63
N LEU A 5 -3.34 1.34 25.30
CA LEU A 5 -3.09 0.15 24.49
C LEU A 5 -1.62 -0.24 24.60
N THR A 6 -1.36 -1.39 25.20
CA THR A 6 -0.04 -2.04 25.27
C THR A 6 -0.16 -3.44 24.68
N GLU A 7 0.94 -4.01 24.22
CA GLU A 7 0.95 -5.40 23.68
C GLU A 7 0.38 -6.39 24.72
N THR A 8 0.72 -6.21 26.00
CA THR A 8 0.23 -7.03 27.11
C THR A 8 -1.28 -6.89 27.28
N ALA A 9 -1.79 -5.65 27.25
CA ALA A 9 -3.22 -5.39 27.34
C ALA A 9 -3.99 -6.00 26.16
N ILE A 10 -3.47 -5.85 24.93
CA ILE A 10 -4.06 -6.44 23.73
C ILE A 10 -4.11 -7.95 23.84
N ARG A 11 -3.04 -8.59 24.30
CA ARG A 11 -2.98 -10.05 24.49
C ARG A 11 -4.04 -10.52 25.49
N ALA A 12 -4.25 -9.79 26.58
CA ALA A 12 -5.20 -10.11 27.63
C ALA A 12 -6.68 -9.91 27.23
N LEU A 13 -6.98 -9.20 26.13
CA LEU A 13 -8.36 -9.03 25.66
C LEU A 13 -8.94 -10.37 25.21
N LYS A 14 -10.02 -10.79 25.87
CA LYS A 14 -10.75 -12.03 25.55
C LYS A 14 -11.97 -11.73 24.66
N ALA A 15 -12.28 -12.65 23.76
CA ALA A 15 -13.50 -12.59 22.97
C ALA A 15 -14.75 -12.59 23.86
N LYS A 16 -15.78 -11.90 23.42
CA LYS A 16 -17.11 -11.88 24.05
C LYS A 16 -18.16 -12.34 23.00
N LYS A 17 -19.38 -12.59 23.44
CA LYS A 17 -20.49 -12.96 22.54
C LYS A 17 -20.69 -11.97 21.40
N THR A 18 -20.44 -10.69 21.65
CA THR A 18 -20.52 -9.60 20.66
C THR A 18 -19.16 -8.93 20.49
N SER A 19 -18.85 -8.49 19.27
CA SER A 19 -17.64 -7.73 19.01
C SER A 19 -17.67 -6.38 19.73
N PHE A 20 -16.53 -5.92 20.21
CA PHE A 20 -16.40 -4.65 20.92
C PHE A 20 -15.10 -3.93 20.54
N TYR A 21 -15.08 -2.61 20.77
CA TYR A 21 -13.93 -1.77 20.52
C TYR A 21 -13.28 -1.33 21.83
N VAL A 22 -11.94 -1.28 21.83
CA VAL A 22 -11.12 -0.68 22.87
C VAL A 22 -10.30 0.43 22.22
N TRP A 23 -10.41 1.65 22.74
CA TRP A 23 -9.78 2.83 22.17
C TRP A 23 -8.59 3.27 23.00
N SER A 24 -7.52 3.73 22.34
CA SER A 24 -6.36 4.33 23.01
C SER A 24 -6.72 5.66 23.65
N ASN A 25 -6.14 5.93 24.84
CA ASN A 25 -6.27 7.22 25.52
C ASN A 25 -5.42 8.36 24.92
N SER A 26 -4.40 8.00 24.15
CA SER A 26 -3.37 8.94 23.68
C SER A 26 -3.72 9.58 22.34
N SER A 27 -4.79 10.40 22.25
CA SER A 27 -5.02 11.19 21.05
C SER A 27 -5.28 12.64 21.37
N GLN A 28 -4.60 13.55 20.66
CA GLN A 28 -4.95 14.96 20.62
C GLN A 28 -6.35 15.13 20.01
N ARG A 29 -7.08 16.17 20.43
CA ARG A 29 -8.35 16.52 19.78
C ARG A 29 -8.11 16.79 18.28
N GLY A 30 -8.95 16.18 17.42
CA GLY A 30 -8.90 16.38 15.97
C GLY A 30 -7.97 15.46 15.21
N THR A 31 -7.10 14.68 15.89
CA THR A 31 -6.12 13.79 15.22
C THR A 31 -6.61 12.36 15.00
N GLY A 32 -7.89 12.08 15.28
CA GLY A 32 -8.40 10.71 15.26
C GLY A 32 -7.92 9.88 16.46
N ARG A 33 -8.23 8.58 16.46
CA ARG A 33 -7.91 7.68 17.59
C ARG A 33 -7.62 6.27 17.10
N LEU A 34 -6.52 5.69 17.57
CA LEU A 34 -6.24 4.28 17.40
C LEU A 34 -7.11 3.44 18.33
N GLY A 35 -7.61 2.32 17.84
CA GLY A 35 -8.35 1.36 18.63
C GLY A 35 -8.17 -0.06 18.10
N ILE A 36 -8.68 -1.01 18.85
CA ILE A 36 -8.71 -2.40 18.46
C ILE A 36 -10.13 -2.94 18.59
N LYS A 37 -10.60 -3.62 17.55
CA LYS A 37 -11.85 -4.36 17.55
C LYS A 37 -11.55 -5.81 17.90
N VAL A 38 -12.18 -6.32 18.95
CA VAL A 38 -12.14 -7.74 19.31
C VAL A 38 -13.43 -8.37 18.78
N GLN A 39 -13.27 -9.31 17.86
CA GLN A 39 -14.39 -10.05 17.29
C GLN A 39 -14.82 -11.19 18.21
N SER A 40 -16.04 -11.70 18.03
CA SER A 40 -16.55 -12.86 18.75
C SER A 40 -15.74 -14.14 18.46
N SER A 41 -15.10 -14.20 17.28
CA SER A 41 -14.14 -15.26 16.90
C SER A 41 -12.81 -15.21 17.63
N GLY A 42 -12.52 -14.12 18.37
CA GLY A 42 -11.23 -13.89 19.01
C GLY A 42 -10.24 -13.07 18.18
N SER A 43 -10.51 -12.85 16.91
CA SER A 43 -9.67 -12.00 16.07
C SER A 43 -9.64 -10.56 16.57
N LYS A 44 -8.46 -9.96 16.54
CA LYS A 44 -8.21 -8.59 17.01
C LYS A 44 -7.71 -7.76 15.85
N ILE A 45 -8.42 -6.69 15.52
CA ILE A 45 -8.17 -5.88 14.33
C ILE A 45 -7.95 -4.44 14.77
N PHE A 46 -6.84 -3.85 14.32
CA PHE A 46 -6.57 -2.43 14.55
C PHE A 46 -7.40 -1.56 13.64
N TYR A 47 -7.99 -0.51 14.22
CA TYR A 47 -8.77 0.50 13.52
C TYR A 47 -8.31 1.90 13.89
N PHE A 48 -8.34 2.79 12.92
CA PHE A 48 -8.21 4.21 13.13
C PHE A 48 -9.59 4.86 12.97
N ARG A 49 -10.05 5.55 14.01
CA ARG A 49 -11.31 6.28 14.04
C ARG A 49 -11.05 7.77 13.95
N TYR A 50 -11.76 8.46 13.09
CA TYR A 50 -11.66 9.90 12.95
C TYR A 50 -12.98 10.52 12.53
N TYR A 51 -13.06 11.85 12.57
CA TYR A 51 -14.24 12.60 12.20
C TYR A 51 -13.92 13.52 11.05
N VAL A 52 -14.82 13.59 10.08
CA VAL A 52 -14.80 14.54 8.94
C VAL A 52 -15.92 15.57 9.14
N GLU A 53 -15.90 16.64 8.33
CA GLU A 53 -16.91 17.71 8.37
C GLU A 53 -17.07 18.33 9.76
N LYS A 54 -15.96 18.74 10.36
CA LYS A 54 -15.92 19.36 11.71
C LYS A 54 -16.61 18.51 12.80
N GLY A 55 -16.43 17.19 12.71
CA GLY A 55 -16.92 16.26 13.72
C GLY A 55 -18.30 15.70 13.51
N LYS A 56 -18.94 16.01 12.38
CA LYS A 56 -20.30 15.54 12.10
C LYS A 56 -20.38 14.09 11.63
N LYS A 57 -19.34 13.59 10.92
CA LYS A 57 -19.34 12.24 10.36
C LYS A 57 -18.15 11.43 10.87
N GLU A 58 -18.44 10.32 11.51
CA GLU A 58 -17.45 9.36 12.00
C GLU A 58 -17.02 8.41 10.88
N ARG A 59 -15.73 8.17 10.75
CA ARG A 59 -15.16 7.21 9.80
C ARG A 59 -14.14 6.30 10.48
N PHE A 60 -14.02 5.10 9.92
CA PHE A 60 -13.12 4.06 10.40
C PHE A 60 -12.24 3.56 9.25
N ILE A 61 -10.94 3.45 9.51
CA ILE A 61 -9.97 2.81 8.62
C ILE A 61 -9.44 1.58 9.32
N GLN A 62 -9.56 0.42 8.70
CA GLN A 62 -8.91 -0.79 9.16
C GLN A 62 -7.42 -0.69 8.84
N LEU A 63 -6.57 -0.92 9.85
CA LEU A 63 -5.11 -0.86 9.70
C LEU A 63 -4.52 -2.24 9.45
N GLY A 64 -4.92 -3.24 10.23
CA GLY A 64 -4.42 -4.60 10.12
C GLY A 64 -4.86 -5.48 11.27
N ILE A 65 -4.46 -6.75 11.21
CA ILE A 65 -4.86 -7.79 12.17
C ILE A 65 -3.70 -8.05 13.13
N TRP A 66 -3.99 -8.10 14.42
CA TRP A 66 -3.06 -8.57 15.43
C TRP A 66 -3.06 -10.12 15.47
N PRO A 67 -1.91 -10.82 15.59
CA PRO A 67 -0.56 -10.32 15.86
C PRO A 67 0.30 -10.01 14.61
N GLU A 68 -0.21 -10.21 13.39
CA GLU A 68 0.53 -9.95 12.14
C GLU A 68 1.02 -8.49 12.09
N MET A 69 0.14 -7.55 12.42
CA MET A 69 0.51 -6.15 12.62
C MET A 69 0.83 -5.91 14.09
N LYS A 70 2.02 -5.35 14.36
CA LYS A 70 2.44 -4.96 15.71
C LYS A 70 1.79 -3.62 16.11
N LEU A 71 1.61 -3.41 17.42
CA LEU A 71 1.06 -2.16 17.96
C LEU A 71 1.91 -0.94 17.57
N ALA A 72 3.25 -1.09 17.50
CA ALA A 72 4.15 -0.02 17.07
C ALA A 72 3.79 0.48 15.66
N THR A 73 3.66 -0.42 14.69
CA THR A 73 3.27 -0.10 13.31
C THR A 73 1.88 0.53 13.24
N ALA A 74 0.91 0.01 14.01
CA ALA A 74 -0.43 0.59 14.09
C ALA A 74 -0.40 2.03 14.63
N ASN A 75 0.45 2.32 15.63
CA ASN A 75 0.65 3.68 16.17
C ASN A 75 1.29 4.62 15.14
N GLU A 76 2.28 4.16 14.36
CA GLU A 76 2.91 4.95 13.29
C GLU A 76 1.89 5.34 12.22
N LEU A 77 1.07 4.39 11.77
CA LEU A 77 -0.01 4.65 10.83
C LEU A 77 -1.04 5.63 11.40
N ALA A 78 -1.43 5.45 12.65
CA ALA A 78 -2.37 6.37 13.30
C ALA A 78 -1.81 7.79 13.41
N LYS A 79 -0.51 7.96 13.70
CA LYS A 79 0.18 9.27 13.69
C LYS A 79 0.20 9.88 12.29
N LYS A 80 0.52 9.09 11.26
CA LYS A 80 0.52 9.52 9.85
C LYS A 80 -0.87 10.04 9.45
N TYR A 81 -1.92 9.29 9.76
CA TYR A 81 -3.30 9.70 9.43
C TYR A 81 -3.76 10.90 10.25
N GLY A 82 -3.34 10.97 11.51
CA GLY A 82 -3.58 12.15 12.37
C GLY A 82 -2.93 13.42 11.81
N ALA A 83 -1.72 13.33 11.26
CA ALA A 83 -1.07 14.45 10.59
C ALA A 83 -1.86 14.94 9.37
N TRP A 84 -2.38 14.03 8.54
CA TRP A 84 -3.24 14.41 7.41
C TRP A 84 -4.52 15.14 7.84
N LEU A 85 -5.12 14.72 8.96
CA LEU A 85 -6.29 15.42 9.51
C LEU A 85 -5.96 16.84 9.97
N ILE A 86 -4.78 17.06 10.56
CA ILE A 86 -4.29 18.40 10.93
C ILE A 86 -4.11 19.27 9.69
N GLU A 87 -3.61 18.69 8.59
CA GLU A 87 -3.47 19.35 7.28
C GLU A 87 -4.81 19.56 6.56
N GLY A 88 -5.93 19.13 7.15
CA GLY A 88 -7.25 19.22 6.53
C GLY A 88 -7.51 18.20 5.43
N LYS A 89 -6.67 17.16 5.31
CA LYS A 89 -6.82 16.07 4.35
C LYS A 89 -7.60 14.91 4.97
N ASP A 90 -8.52 14.32 4.20
CA ASP A 90 -9.22 13.10 4.60
C ASP A 90 -8.30 11.88 4.38
N PRO A 91 -7.94 11.13 5.43
CA PRO A 91 -7.04 9.98 5.31
C PRO A 91 -7.53 8.91 4.33
N GLN A 92 -8.84 8.69 4.22
CA GLN A 92 -9.38 7.72 3.28
C GLN A 92 -9.16 8.15 1.83
N THR A 93 -9.47 9.40 1.51
CA THR A 93 -9.24 9.98 0.17
C THR A 93 -7.75 9.99 -0.19
N GLU A 94 -6.88 10.27 0.79
CA GLU A 94 -5.44 10.26 0.58
C GLU A 94 -4.90 8.86 0.31
N LEU A 95 -5.42 7.83 1.00
CA LEU A 95 -5.09 6.43 0.74
C LEU A 95 -5.55 5.99 -0.66
N GLU A 96 -6.76 6.32 -1.05
CA GLU A 96 -7.30 6.02 -2.39
C GLU A 96 -6.43 6.68 -3.48
N ARG A 97 -6.02 7.94 -3.26
CA ARG A 97 -5.12 8.65 -4.18
C ARG A 97 -3.76 7.97 -4.30
N GLN A 98 -3.16 7.53 -3.19
CA GLN A 98 -1.89 6.80 -3.18
C GLN A 98 -2.01 5.45 -3.89
N GLN A 99 -3.09 4.70 -3.66
CA GLN A 99 -3.34 3.42 -4.34
C GLN A 99 -3.52 3.60 -5.85
N LEU A 100 -4.27 4.62 -6.27
CA LEU A 100 -4.45 4.92 -7.70
C LEU A 100 -3.13 5.30 -8.37
N ALA A 101 -2.33 6.15 -7.72
CA ALA A 101 -1.01 6.54 -8.23
C ALA A 101 -0.06 5.34 -8.36
N GLU A 102 -0.08 4.43 -7.38
CA GLU A 102 0.74 3.21 -7.44
C GLU A 102 0.27 2.25 -8.54
N GLN A 103 -1.05 2.08 -8.71
CA GLN A 103 -1.60 1.29 -9.81
C GLN A 103 -1.20 1.86 -11.18
N GLN A 104 -1.27 3.19 -11.34
CA GLN A 104 -0.84 3.85 -12.59
C GLN A 104 0.65 3.64 -12.83
N ARG A 105 1.48 3.71 -11.78
CA ARG A 105 2.92 3.44 -11.88
C ARG A 105 3.19 2.01 -12.32
N ILE A 106 2.51 1.02 -11.72
CA ILE A 106 2.63 -0.39 -12.09
C ILE A 106 2.20 -0.61 -13.55
N GLN A 107 1.07 -0.03 -13.97
CA GLN A 107 0.60 -0.12 -15.36
C GLN A 107 1.60 0.51 -16.34
N LEU A 108 2.17 1.66 -16.00
CA LEU A 108 3.19 2.30 -16.83
C LEU A 108 4.43 1.41 -16.95
N HIS A 109 4.89 0.83 -15.86
CA HIS A 109 6.01 -0.13 -15.88
C HIS A 109 5.70 -1.40 -16.69
N GLN A 110 4.47 -1.90 -16.64
CA GLN A 110 4.05 -3.07 -17.43
C GLN A 110 3.89 -2.73 -18.90
N SER A 111 3.48 -1.52 -19.24
CA SER A 111 3.34 -1.06 -20.63
C SER A 111 4.67 -0.66 -21.27
N GLN A 112 5.68 -0.31 -20.48
CA GLN A 112 7.03 -0.13 -20.96
C GLN A 112 7.59 -1.51 -21.29
N GLY A 113 7.64 -1.86 -22.58
CA GLY A 113 8.21 -3.11 -23.07
C GLY A 113 9.64 -3.26 -22.53
N SER A 114 10.03 -4.51 -22.24
CA SER A 114 11.43 -4.79 -21.90
C SER A 114 12.31 -4.41 -23.09
N PHE A 115 13.58 -4.10 -22.82
CA PHE A 115 14.58 -3.83 -23.87
C PHE A 115 14.64 -4.96 -24.90
N GLU A 116 14.45 -6.21 -24.45
CA GLU A 116 14.32 -7.39 -25.28
C GLU A 116 13.12 -7.29 -26.26
N ALA A 117 11.94 -6.88 -25.76
CA ALA A 117 10.76 -6.70 -26.61
C ALA A 117 10.97 -5.61 -27.67
N LEU A 118 11.74 -4.59 -27.37
CA LEU A 118 12.11 -3.51 -28.28
C LEU A 118 13.05 -4.01 -29.38
N ILE A 119 14.06 -4.82 -29.03
CA ILE A 119 14.96 -5.47 -30.00
C ILE A 119 14.16 -6.39 -30.93
N HIS A 120 13.31 -7.27 -30.38
CA HIS A 120 12.50 -8.17 -31.17
C HIS A 120 11.50 -7.42 -32.06
N GLY A 121 10.88 -6.35 -31.58
CA GLY A 121 10.00 -5.48 -32.37
C GLY A 121 10.74 -4.84 -33.56
N TYR A 122 11.94 -4.32 -33.33
CA TYR A 122 12.79 -3.75 -34.37
C TYR A 122 13.19 -4.77 -35.42
N VAL A 123 13.66 -5.94 -34.98
CA VAL A 123 14.03 -7.06 -35.89
C VAL A 123 12.84 -7.57 -36.70
N ASN A 124 11.66 -7.69 -36.10
CA ASN A 124 10.44 -8.06 -36.81
C ASN A 124 10.07 -7.03 -37.87
N LYS A 125 10.21 -5.74 -37.59
CA LYS A 125 10.01 -4.72 -38.61
C LYS A 125 10.99 -4.84 -39.78
N MET A 126 12.28 -5.13 -39.50
CA MET A 126 13.27 -5.38 -40.54
C MET A 126 12.93 -6.60 -41.43
N LYS A 127 12.35 -7.66 -40.83
CA LYS A 127 11.88 -8.85 -41.59
C LYS A 127 10.72 -8.48 -42.50
N ILE A 128 9.75 -7.71 -41.99
CA ILE A 128 8.60 -7.24 -42.78
C ILE A 128 9.08 -6.37 -43.96
N ASP A 129 10.06 -5.50 -43.72
CA ASP A 129 10.67 -4.61 -44.72
C ASP A 129 11.64 -5.37 -45.68
N ASN A 130 11.71 -6.70 -45.62
CA ASN A 130 12.58 -7.58 -46.43
C ASN A 130 14.08 -7.22 -46.40
N LYS A 131 14.56 -6.66 -45.29
CA LYS A 131 15.98 -6.32 -45.10
C LYS A 131 16.79 -7.59 -44.82
N ARG A 132 17.70 -7.97 -45.72
CA ARG A 132 18.52 -9.19 -45.58
C ARG A 132 19.45 -9.19 -44.36
N THR A 133 19.77 -8.05 -43.80
CA THR A 133 20.73 -7.87 -42.69
C THR A 133 20.10 -8.03 -41.29
N TRP A 134 18.85 -8.42 -41.15
CA TRP A 134 18.17 -8.53 -39.85
C TRP A 134 18.84 -9.53 -38.90
N GLN A 135 19.44 -10.61 -39.42
CA GLN A 135 20.14 -11.62 -38.61
C GLN A 135 21.44 -11.05 -37.99
N ASP A 136 22.22 -10.32 -38.77
CA ASP A 136 23.46 -9.69 -38.29
C ASP A 136 23.18 -8.62 -37.28
N VAL A 137 22.12 -7.81 -37.49
CA VAL A 137 21.68 -6.79 -36.57
C VAL A 137 21.20 -7.42 -35.25
N LEU A 138 20.41 -8.48 -35.29
CA LEU A 138 19.97 -9.19 -34.09
C LEU A 138 21.16 -9.69 -33.28
N LYS A 139 22.09 -10.40 -33.94
CA LYS A 139 23.29 -10.96 -33.31
C LYS A 139 24.19 -9.88 -32.69
N ARG A 140 24.30 -8.74 -33.36
CA ARG A 140 25.07 -7.59 -32.83
C ARG A 140 24.37 -6.97 -31.61
N LEU A 141 23.05 -6.74 -31.67
CA LEU A 141 22.30 -6.21 -30.55
C LEU A 141 22.30 -7.15 -29.34
N GLU A 142 22.21 -8.47 -29.57
CA GLU A 142 22.33 -9.45 -28.49
C GLU A 142 23.72 -9.45 -27.84
N ASN A 143 24.80 -9.40 -28.63
CA ASN A 143 26.14 -9.42 -28.08
C ASN A 143 26.58 -8.10 -27.43
N GLU A 144 26.26 -6.96 -28.02
CA GLU A 144 26.72 -5.65 -27.53
C GLU A 144 25.80 -5.10 -26.43
N CYS A 145 24.50 -5.29 -26.53
CA CYS A 145 23.56 -4.70 -25.59
C CYS A 145 23.41 -5.54 -24.32
N TYR A 146 23.36 -6.88 -24.41
CA TYR A 146 23.20 -7.72 -23.21
C TYR A 146 24.48 -7.86 -22.37
N THR A 147 25.62 -7.42 -22.86
CA THR A 147 26.84 -7.28 -22.03
C THR A 147 26.75 -6.09 -21.07
N VAL A 148 25.96 -5.06 -21.43
CA VAL A 148 25.82 -3.81 -20.65
C VAL A 148 24.46 -3.74 -19.96
N ILE A 149 23.41 -4.25 -20.61
CA ILE A 149 22.03 -4.19 -20.10
C ILE A 149 21.51 -5.62 -19.94
N PRO A 150 21.19 -6.07 -18.71
CA PRO A 150 20.59 -7.39 -18.50
C PRO A 150 19.27 -7.55 -19.25
N ARG A 151 18.97 -8.79 -19.73
CA ARG A 151 17.76 -9.10 -20.52
C ARG A 151 16.45 -8.71 -19.82
N GLU A 152 16.44 -8.75 -18.49
CA GLU A 152 15.26 -8.48 -17.65
C GLU A 152 15.11 -7.00 -17.25
N THR A 153 15.98 -6.09 -17.72
CA THR A 153 15.85 -4.67 -17.42
C THR A 153 14.67 -4.09 -18.18
N LYS A 154 13.62 -3.73 -17.42
CA LYS A 154 12.44 -3.02 -17.91
C LYS A 154 12.65 -1.53 -17.83
#